data_b5c3ee4c9d61ed837b46aa8a7f3baec1
#
_entry.id   b5c3ee4c9d61ed837b46aa8a7f3baec1
#
_cell.length_a   1.000
_cell.length_b   1.000
_cell.length_c   1.000
_cell.angle_alpha   90.00
_cell.angle_beta   90.00
_cell.angle_gamma   90.00
#
_symmetry.space_group_name_H-M   'P 1'
#
loop_
_entity.id
_entity.type
_entity.pdbx_description
1 polymer ?
#
loop_
_entity_poly.entity_id
_entity_poly.type
_entity_poly.pdbx_seq_one_letter_code
_entity_poly.pdbx_strand_id
1 'polypeptide(L)'
;MEILGSRKPILFIEGTDSNSIDSRLYPLIFPDYKVKPMGGCQKVIETTKAFAQLKDFHTLDSKGIVDRDRRTEGEIAYLREQHIYVPNVAEVENLLMLEPVIKTVSARVIKHPEHVFSQVKENVIKLFLKDLESQVLLHARHRVQKKLETALNRKMSTVDELTEHVESIHNTVHVDEIYAGIKEKFIRFAETGDYKNILRVYNQKGMLPQSQLCKYCGISNKESYLNLVLSILKENKEDAIVIRTSIKECLGT
;
A
#
# COMPACT_ATOMS: atom_id res chain seq x y z
N MET A 1 6.86 21.88 -17.48
CA MET A 1 6.01 22.62 -18.42
C MET A 1 4.79 21.84 -18.94
N GLU A 2 4.69 20.52 -18.75
CA GLU A 2 3.52 19.71 -19.20
C GLU A 2 2.26 19.81 -18.32
N ILE A 3 2.36 20.33 -17.10
CA ILE A 3 1.20 20.44 -16.17
C ILE A 3 0.26 21.58 -16.59
N LEU A 4 0.79 22.64 -17.15
CA LEU A 4 0.03 23.87 -17.48
C LEU A 4 -0.96 23.71 -18.65
N GLY A 5 -0.91 22.61 -19.40
CA GLY A 5 -1.80 22.36 -20.55
C GLY A 5 -2.99 21.42 -20.26
N SER A 6 -3.07 20.81 -19.09
CA SER A 6 -4.14 19.85 -18.76
C SER A 6 -5.11 20.44 -17.73
N ARG A 7 -6.42 20.35 -18.02
CA ARG A 7 -7.48 20.69 -17.04
C ARG A 7 -7.84 19.53 -16.15
N LYS A 8 -7.22 18.33 -16.32
CA LYS A 8 -7.49 17.16 -15.49
C LYS A 8 -6.83 17.33 -14.12
N PRO A 9 -7.47 16.87 -13.04
CA PRO A 9 -6.84 16.80 -11.73
C PRO A 9 -5.58 15.93 -11.79
N ILE A 10 -4.65 16.17 -10.86
CA ILE A 10 -3.35 15.49 -10.84
C ILE A 10 -3.35 14.41 -9.77
N LEU A 11 -2.81 13.24 -10.12
CA LEU A 11 -2.56 12.15 -9.17
C LEU A 11 -1.04 11.91 -9.10
N PHE A 12 -0.43 12.27 -7.96
CA PHE A 12 0.97 11.98 -7.67
C PHE A 12 1.12 10.57 -7.12
N ILE A 13 2.09 9.81 -7.63
CA ILE A 13 2.36 8.42 -7.26
C ILE A 13 3.84 8.18 -6.99
N GLU A 14 4.18 7.12 -6.23
CA GLU A 14 5.57 6.83 -5.87
C GLU A 14 6.44 6.38 -7.05
N GLY A 15 5.87 5.66 -8.00
CA GLY A 15 6.61 5.06 -9.12
C GLY A 15 7.58 6.00 -9.80
N THR A 16 8.58 5.41 -10.41
CA THR A 16 9.44 6.07 -11.39
C THR A 16 8.89 5.82 -12.78
N ASP A 17 9.32 6.52 -13.79
CA ASP A 17 8.92 6.46 -15.19
C ASP A 17 8.10 5.23 -15.68
N SER A 18 8.01 4.97 -16.96
CA SER A 18 7.07 4.06 -17.64
C SER A 18 7.09 2.59 -17.20
N ASN A 19 8.07 2.14 -16.40
CA ASN A 19 8.29 0.73 -16.08
C ASN A 19 7.79 0.29 -14.69
N SER A 20 7.45 1.20 -13.79
CA SER A 20 6.91 0.81 -12.49
C SER A 20 5.45 0.33 -12.61
N ILE A 21 5.01 -0.53 -11.69
CA ILE A 21 3.62 -1.00 -11.64
C ILE A 21 2.68 0.20 -11.47
N ASP A 22 3.02 1.14 -10.59
CA ASP A 22 2.26 2.36 -10.33
C ASP A 22 1.96 3.14 -11.61
N SER A 23 3.00 3.46 -12.39
CA SER A 23 2.88 4.28 -13.60
C SER A 23 2.13 3.60 -14.73
N ARG A 24 2.02 2.27 -14.69
CA ARG A 24 1.25 1.47 -15.67
C ARG A 24 -0.19 1.20 -15.21
N LEU A 25 -0.41 1.01 -13.91
CA LEU A 25 -1.69 0.61 -13.33
C LEU A 25 -2.60 1.82 -13.07
N TYR A 26 -2.11 2.83 -12.33
CA TYR A 26 -2.96 3.93 -11.89
C TYR A 26 -3.58 4.77 -13.01
N PRO A 27 -2.96 5.00 -14.17
CA PRO A 27 -3.64 5.67 -15.28
C PRO A 27 -4.89 4.94 -15.80
N LEU A 28 -4.94 3.59 -15.65
CA LEU A 28 -6.09 2.78 -16.03
C LEU A 28 -7.14 2.69 -14.93
N ILE A 29 -6.75 2.89 -13.68
CA ILE A 29 -7.67 2.96 -12.53
C ILE A 29 -8.33 4.34 -12.45
N PHE A 30 -7.57 5.40 -12.72
CA PHE A 30 -8.00 6.80 -12.62
C PHE A 30 -7.86 7.53 -13.96
N PRO A 31 -8.66 7.17 -14.98
CA PRO A 31 -8.53 7.74 -16.34
C PRO A 31 -8.83 9.25 -16.40
N ASP A 32 -9.56 9.76 -15.40
CA ASP A 32 -9.92 11.18 -15.29
C ASP A 32 -8.79 12.03 -14.70
N TYR A 33 -7.73 11.41 -14.19
CA TYR A 33 -6.57 12.09 -13.60
C TYR A 33 -5.37 12.07 -14.56
N LYS A 34 -4.54 13.12 -14.47
CA LYS A 34 -3.18 13.08 -15.00
C LYS A 34 -2.27 12.47 -13.94
N VAL A 35 -1.85 11.23 -14.14
CA VAL A 35 -0.96 10.52 -13.21
C VAL A 35 0.48 11.02 -13.41
N LYS A 36 1.15 11.38 -12.30
CA LYS A 36 2.53 11.88 -12.29
C LYS A 36 3.39 11.09 -11.31
N PRO A 37 4.33 10.27 -11.80
CA PRO A 37 5.32 9.59 -10.98
C PRO A 37 6.30 10.59 -10.35
N MET A 38 6.62 10.41 -9.06
CA MET A 38 7.48 11.31 -8.28
C MET A 38 8.79 10.66 -7.86
N GLY A 39 8.92 9.33 -7.98
CA GLY A 39 10.14 8.60 -7.67
C GLY A 39 10.34 8.33 -6.17
N GLY A 40 9.31 8.44 -5.34
CA GLY A 40 9.37 8.07 -3.93
C GLY A 40 8.32 8.74 -3.06
N CYS A 41 8.01 8.09 -1.96
CA CYS A 41 6.96 8.44 -1.00
C CYS A 41 7.05 9.90 -0.51
N GLN A 42 8.22 10.33 -0.04
CA GLN A 42 8.39 11.67 0.52
C GLN A 42 8.06 12.76 -0.51
N LYS A 43 8.49 12.59 -1.76
CA LYS A 43 8.19 13.54 -2.84
C LYS A 43 6.69 13.61 -3.15
N VAL A 44 5.99 12.47 -3.12
CA VAL A 44 4.52 12.45 -3.29
C VAL A 44 3.87 13.27 -2.18
N ILE A 45 4.26 13.04 -0.92
CA ILE A 45 3.68 13.72 0.24
C ILE A 45 3.93 15.23 0.16
N GLU A 46 5.17 15.64 -0.04
CA GLU A 46 5.57 17.06 -0.09
C GLU A 46 4.90 17.78 -1.26
N THR A 47 4.90 17.18 -2.45
CA THR A 47 4.31 17.78 -3.64
C THR A 47 2.80 17.91 -3.50
N THR A 48 2.10 16.89 -2.99
CA THR A 48 0.65 16.93 -2.80
C THR A 48 0.27 18.04 -1.82
N LYS A 49 1.00 18.17 -0.70
CA LYS A 49 0.79 19.24 0.29
C LYS A 49 1.06 20.62 -0.31
N ALA A 50 2.18 20.79 -1.02
CA ALA A 50 2.53 22.06 -1.65
C ALA A 50 1.46 22.49 -2.67
N PHE A 51 0.98 21.55 -3.49
CA PHE A 51 -0.11 21.82 -4.44
C PHE A 51 -1.40 22.24 -3.74
N ALA A 52 -1.76 21.59 -2.65
CA ALA A 52 -2.95 21.95 -1.87
C ALA A 52 -2.85 23.35 -1.24
N GLN A 53 -1.65 23.80 -0.88
CA GLN A 53 -1.40 25.14 -0.31
C GLN A 53 -1.41 26.24 -1.38
N LEU A 54 -1.12 25.91 -2.63
CA LEU A 54 -1.03 26.88 -3.74
C LEU A 54 -2.35 27.05 -4.52
N LYS A 55 -3.49 26.71 -3.92
CA LYS A 55 -4.83 26.84 -4.57
C LYS A 55 -5.17 28.24 -5.05
N ASP A 56 -4.58 29.26 -4.47
CA ASP A 56 -4.75 30.66 -4.91
C ASP A 56 -4.08 30.94 -6.26
N PHE A 57 -3.14 30.08 -6.68
CA PHE A 57 -2.39 30.22 -7.93
C PHE A 57 -2.85 29.28 -9.05
N HIS A 58 -3.68 28.29 -8.73
CA HIS A 58 -4.21 27.33 -9.70
C HIS A 58 -5.55 26.74 -9.25
N THR A 59 -6.35 26.29 -10.22
CA THR A 59 -7.66 25.65 -10.01
C THR A 59 -7.60 24.13 -10.08
N LEU A 60 -6.40 23.53 -10.16
CA LEU A 60 -6.24 22.09 -10.33
C LEU A 60 -6.33 21.37 -8.98
N ASP A 61 -7.21 20.39 -8.88
CA ASP A 61 -7.21 19.46 -7.77
C ASP A 61 -6.04 18.48 -7.88
N SER A 62 -5.48 18.13 -6.74
CA SER A 62 -4.41 17.15 -6.66
C SER A 62 -4.65 16.15 -5.54
N LYS A 63 -4.21 14.91 -5.78
CA LYS A 63 -4.20 13.82 -4.81
C LYS A 63 -2.86 13.11 -4.86
N GLY A 64 -2.48 12.45 -3.77
CA GLY A 64 -1.33 11.57 -3.71
C GLY A 64 -1.74 10.13 -3.42
N ILE A 65 -0.96 9.17 -3.93
CA ILE A 65 -1.04 7.77 -3.50
C ILE A 65 0.36 7.33 -3.09
N VAL A 66 0.47 6.77 -1.88
CA VAL A 66 1.71 6.20 -1.35
C VAL A 66 1.46 4.79 -0.82
N ASP A 67 2.46 3.93 -0.85
CA ASP A 67 2.36 2.58 -0.30
C ASP A 67 2.07 2.62 1.20
N ARG A 68 1.35 1.60 1.66
CA ARG A 68 1.05 1.46 3.08
C ARG A 68 2.28 1.16 3.91
N ASP A 69 3.16 0.33 3.40
CA ASP A 69 4.31 -0.16 4.13
C ASP A 69 3.92 -0.68 5.53
N ARG A 70 4.51 -0.08 6.57
CA ARG A 70 4.24 -0.41 7.99
C ARG A 70 3.53 0.70 8.74
N ARG A 71 2.94 1.68 8.01
CA ARG A 71 2.26 2.83 8.60
C ARG A 71 1.15 2.41 9.56
N THR A 72 1.06 3.14 10.65
CA THR A 72 -0.02 3.03 11.63
C THR A 72 -1.31 3.67 11.10
N GLU A 73 -2.44 3.33 11.70
CA GLU A 73 -3.73 3.94 11.34
C GLU A 73 -3.72 5.46 11.55
N GLY A 74 -3.03 5.94 12.58
CA GLY A 74 -2.89 7.39 12.83
C GLY A 74 -2.10 8.10 11.74
N GLU A 75 -0.99 7.49 11.26
CA GLU A 75 -0.23 8.04 10.14
C GLU A 75 -1.07 8.09 8.86
N ILE A 76 -1.88 7.05 8.63
CA ILE A 76 -2.76 6.98 7.44
C ILE A 76 -3.89 8.00 7.53
N ALA A 77 -4.52 8.16 8.70
CA ALA A 77 -5.54 9.18 8.92
C ALA A 77 -5.00 10.58 8.64
N TYR A 78 -3.81 10.90 9.18
CA TYR A 78 -3.13 12.17 8.91
C TYR A 78 -2.85 12.39 7.41
N LEU A 79 -2.36 11.37 6.70
CA LEU A 79 -2.10 11.48 5.25
C LEU A 79 -3.40 11.71 4.47
N ARG A 80 -4.48 11.06 4.86
CA ARG A 80 -5.79 11.20 4.22
C ARG A 80 -6.35 12.61 4.35
N GLU A 81 -6.17 13.26 5.50
CA GLU A 81 -6.51 14.69 5.69
C GLU A 81 -5.75 15.61 4.74
N GLN A 82 -4.57 15.18 4.29
CA GLN A 82 -3.75 15.91 3.32
C GLN A 82 -4.01 15.47 1.86
N HIS A 83 -5.15 14.82 1.57
CA HIS A 83 -5.51 14.27 0.26
C HIS A 83 -4.52 13.21 -0.28
N ILE A 84 -3.82 12.52 0.62
CA ILE A 84 -2.90 11.44 0.28
C ILE A 84 -3.53 10.11 0.69
N TYR A 85 -3.79 9.27 -0.29
CA TYR A 85 -4.43 7.97 -0.11
C TYR A 85 -3.39 6.88 0.09
N VAL A 86 -3.70 5.96 0.98
CA VAL A 86 -2.87 4.81 1.31
C VAL A 86 -3.70 3.55 1.09
N PRO A 87 -3.28 2.63 0.21
CA PRO A 87 -4.04 1.42 -0.06
C PRO A 87 -4.15 0.53 1.19
N ASN A 88 -5.23 -0.24 1.25
CA ASN A 88 -5.44 -1.20 2.33
C ASN A 88 -4.70 -2.54 2.06
N VAL A 89 -3.55 -2.45 1.41
CA VAL A 89 -2.55 -3.49 1.19
C VAL A 89 -1.17 -2.91 1.42
N ALA A 90 -0.17 -3.74 1.75
CA ALA A 90 1.16 -3.27 2.15
C ALA A 90 1.91 -2.55 1.01
N GLU A 91 1.85 -3.09 -0.20
CA GLU A 91 2.55 -2.57 -1.39
C GLU A 91 1.63 -2.60 -2.62
N VAL A 92 1.95 -1.80 -3.64
CA VAL A 92 1.17 -1.72 -4.90
C VAL A 92 1.03 -3.07 -5.59
N GLU A 93 2.05 -3.94 -5.54
CA GLU A 93 1.97 -5.30 -6.08
C GLU A 93 0.82 -6.11 -5.48
N ASN A 94 0.49 -5.86 -4.23
CA ASN A 94 -0.57 -6.59 -3.53
C ASN A 94 -1.97 -6.21 -4.05
N LEU A 95 -2.12 -5.07 -4.75
CA LEU A 95 -3.35 -4.74 -5.47
C LEU A 95 -3.69 -5.78 -6.54
N LEU A 96 -2.66 -6.37 -7.16
CA LEU A 96 -2.83 -7.43 -8.16
C LEU A 96 -3.25 -8.76 -7.53
N MET A 97 -3.16 -8.87 -6.21
CA MET A 97 -3.50 -10.05 -5.43
C MET A 97 -4.84 -9.92 -4.68
N LEU A 98 -5.58 -8.84 -4.88
CA LEU A 98 -6.93 -8.72 -4.35
C LEU A 98 -7.81 -9.87 -4.88
N GLU A 99 -8.65 -10.44 -4.03
CA GLU A 99 -9.51 -11.56 -4.39
C GLU A 99 -10.30 -11.34 -5.69
N PRO A 100 -11.00 -10.19 -5.89
CA PRO A 100 -11.72 -9.95 -7.13
C PRO A 100 -10.78 -9.88 -8.34
N VAL A 101 -9.56 -9.36 -8.19
CA VAL A 101 -8.58 -9.31 -9.29
C VAL A 101 -8.13 -10.72 -9.69
N ILE A 102 -7.76 -11.55 -8.69
CA ILE A 102 -7.37 -12.94 -8.94
C ILE A 102 -8.51 -13.70 -9.64
N LYS A 103 -9.73 -13.59 -9.12
CA LYS A 103 -10.89 -14.30 -9.67
C LYS A 103 -11.20 -13.87 -11.10
N THR A 104 -11.16 -12.57 -11.38
CA THR A 104 -11.39 -12.02 -12.73
C THR A 104 -10.32 -12.53 -13.72
N VAL A 105 -9.04 -12.45 -13.34
CA VAL A 105 -7.94 -12.95 -14.18
C VAL A 105 -8.06 -14.46 -14.41
N SER A 106 -8.37 -15.22 -13.37
CA SER A 106 -8.54 -16.68 -13.46
C SER A 106 -9.67 -17.07 -14.42
N ALA A 107 -10.81 -16.40 -14.36
CA ALA A 107 -11.92 -16.61 -15.28
C ALA A 107 -11.49 -16.30 -16.73
N ARG A 108 -10.74 -15.23 -16.93
CA ARG A 108 -10.26 -14.79 -18.25
C ARG A 108 -9.33 -15.82 -18.93
N VAL A 109 -8.56 -16.58 -18.14
CA VAL A 109 -7.69 -17.65 -18.64
C VAL A 109 -8.34 -19.04 -18.53
N ILE A 110 -9.67 -19.10 -18.39
CA ILE A 110 -10.46 -20.33 -18.36
C ILE A 110 -10.00 -21.26 -17.21
N LYS A 111 -9.69 -20.70 -16.06
CA LYS A 111 -9.44 -21.41 -14.80
C LYS A 111 -10.61 -21.22 -13.85
N HIS A 112 -10.78 -22.14 -12.92
CA HIS A 112 -11.84 -22.05 -11.92
C HIS A 112 -11.48 -20.98 -10.85
N PRO A 113 -12.16 -19.84 -10.78
CA PRO A 113 -11.73 -18.69 -9.97
C PRO A 113 -11.61 -18.99 -8.47
N GLU A 114 -12.61 -19.68 -7.91
CA GLU A 114 -12.63 -20.05 -6.49
C GLU A 114 -11.48 -20.99 -6.12
N HIS A 115 -11.19 -21.95 -6.98
CA HIS A 115 -10.09 -22.89 -6.75
C HIS A 115 -8.74 -22.18 -6.80
N VAL A 116 -8.51 -21.35 -7.81
CA VAL A 116 -7.25 -20.57 -7.93
C VAL A 116 -7.09 -19.67 -6.71
N PHE A 117 -8.13 -18.93 -6.32
CA PHE A 117 -8.06 -18.06 -5.16
C PHE A 117 -7.78 -18.83 -3.87
N SER A 118 -8.45 -19.96 -3.64
CA SER A 118 -8.22 -20.81 -2.46
C SER A 118 -6.75 -21.25 -2.36
N GLN A 119 -6.16 -21.73 -3.46
CA GLN A 119 -4.76 -22.15 -3.51
C GLN A 119 -3.78 -21.00 -3.24
N VAL A 120 -4.03 -19.83 -3.86
CA VAL A 120 -3.21 -18.65 -3.64
C VAL A 120 -3.29 -18.17 -2.19
N LYS A 121 -4.50 -18.11 -1.64
CA LYS A 121 -4.75 -17.74 -0.24
C LYS A 121 -3.99 -18.65 0.72
N GLU A 122 -4.08 -19.96 0.53
CA GLU A 122 -3.35 -20.93 1.35
C GLU A 122 -1.83 -20.72 1.28
N ASN A 123 -1.29 -20.51 0.08
CA ASN A 123 0.13 -20.28 -0.09
C ASN A 123 0.59 -18.95 0.55
N VAL A 124 -0.20 -17.88 0.42
CA VAL A 124 0.10 -16.59 1.06
C VAL A 124 0.12 -16.74 2.58
N ILE A 125 -0.83 -17.46 3.17
CA ILE A 125 -0.85 -17.73 4.61
C ILE A 125 0.41 -18.52 5.03
N LYS A 126 0.81 -19.56 4.29
CA LYS A 126 2.05 -20.31 4.56
C LYS A 126 3.30 -19.43 4.49
N LEU A 127 3.39 -18.56 3.48
CA LEU A 127 4.50 -17.61 3.34
C LEU A 127 4.52 -16.62 4.51
N PHE A 128 3.36 -16.08 4.88
CA PHE A 128 3.23 -15.15 5.99
C PHE A 128 3.67 -15.77 7.32
N LEU A 129 3.24 -17.01 7.59
CA LEU A 129 3.66 -17.76 8.79
C LEU A 129 5.17 -18.04 8.80
N LYS A 130 5.76 -18.37 7.65
CA LYS A 130 7.21 -18.56 7.53
C LYS A 130 7.99 -17.29 7.87
N ASP A 131 7.49 -16.13 7.47
CA ASP A 131 8.15 -14.83 7.66
C ASP A 131 7.63 -14.09 8.91
N LEU A 132 6.77 -14.71 9.73
CA LEU A 132 6.02 -14.07 10.82
C LEU A 132 6.92 -13.25 11.74
N GLU A 133 7.95 -13.87 12.31
CA GLU A 133 8.83 -13.21 13.29
C GLU A 133 9.54 -11.99 12.69
N SER A 134 10.01 -12.10 11.44
CA SER A 134 10.66 -10.98 10.76
C SER A 134 9.68 -9.84 10.47
N GLN A 135 8.45 -10.14 10.06
CA GLN A 135 7.43 -9.12 9.82
C GLN A 135 7.00 -8.44 11.13
N VAL A 136 6.80 -9.21 12.20
CA VAL A 136 6.49 -8.66 13.54
C VAL A 136 7.60 -7.70 13.98
N LEU A 137 8.86 -8.11 13.88
CA LEU A 137 10.00 -7.28 14.25
C LEU A 137 10.07 -5.97 13.47
N LEU A 138 9.85 -6.03 12.13
CA LEU A 138 9.88 -4.84 11.28
C LEU A 138 8.72 -3.87 11.61
N HIS A 139 7.53 -4.37 11.90
CA HIS A 139 6.40 -3.55 12.33
C HIS A 139 6.63 -2.98 13.74
N ALA A 140 7.17 -3.77 14.68
CA ALA A 140 7.50 -3.31 16.02
C ALA A 140 8.55 -2.19 15.98
N ARG A 141 9.63 -2.38 15.18
CA ARG A 141 10.65 -1.36 14.97
C ARG A 141 10.05 -0.05 14.46
N HIS A 142 9.18 -0.10 13.46
CA HIS A 142 8.53 1.10 12.94
C HIS A 142 7.71 1.82 14.03
N ARG A 143 6.93 1.08 14.82
CA ARG A 143 6.13 1.65 15.91
C ARG A 143 6.97 2.25 17.02
N VAL A 144 8.05 1.57 17.41
CA VAL A 144 9.01 2.08 18.40
C VAL A 144 9.64 3.37 17.89
N GLN A 145 10.13 3.38 16.62
CA GLN A 145 10.70 4.58 16.02
C GLN A 145 9.70 5.76 16.06
N LYS A 146 8.43 5.53 15.69
CA LYS A 146 7.41 6.59 15.70
C LYS A 146 7.10 7.10 17.10
N LYS A 147 7.06 6.23 18.11
CA LYS A 147 6.91 6.64 19.51
C LYS A 147 8.09 7.50 19.98
N LEU A 148 9.32 7.11 19.64
CA LEU A 148 10.52 7.87 19.97
C LEU A 148 10.53 9.24 19.27
N GLU A 149 10.23 9.31 17.95
CA GLU A 149 10.12 10.57 17.21
C GLU A 149 9.07 11.50 17.85
N THR A 150 7.91 10.97 18.23
CA THR A 150 6.84 11.75 18.87
C THR A 150 7.28 12.25 20.26
N ALA A 151 7.96 11.43 21.02
CA ALA A 151 8.48 11.82 22.33
C ALA A 151 9.52 12.94 22.20
N LEU A 152 10.50 12.80 21.29
CA LEU A 152 11.56 13.79 21.09
C LEU A 152 11.08 15.13 20.50
N ASN A 153 9.94 15.15 19.83
CA ASN A 153 9.37 16.39 19.24
C ASN A 153 8.70 17.31 20.28
N ARG A 154 8.75 16.97 21.57
CA ARG A 154 8.24 17.82 22.65
C ARG A 154 9.12 19.05 22.78
N LYS A 155 8.51 20.24 22.84
CA LYS A 155 9.26 21.48 23.09
C LYS A 155 9.85 21.46 24.51
N MET A 156 11.15 21.66 24.59
CA MET A 156 11.92 21.76 25.84
C MET A 156 12.71 23.06 25.81
N SER A 157 12.86 23.68 26.96
CA SER A 157 13.46 25.01 27.08
C SER A 157 14.85 24.97 27.71
N THR A 158 15.20 23.88 28.42
CA THR A 158 16.48 23.71 29.11
C THR A 158 17.11 22.36 28.82
N VAL A 159 18.42 22.25 29.08
CA VAL A 159 19.17 21.00 28.94
C VAL A 159 18.72 19.98 29.99
N ASP A 160 18.38 20.43 31.19
CA ASP A 160 17.93 19.57 32.27
C ASP A 160 16.57 18.95 31.92
N GLU A 161 15.62 19.73 31.41
CA GLU A 161 14.34 19.23 30.87
C GLU A 161 14.55 18.19 29.76
N LEU A 162 15.52 18.41 28.87
CA LEU A 162 15.85 17.45 27.83
C LEU A 162 16.39 16.15 28.41
N THR A 163 17.30 16.24 29.38
CA THR A 163 17.92 15.06 30.04
C THR A 163 16.87 14.23 30.74
N GLU A 164 16.07 14.84 31.63
CA GLU A 164 14.99 14.16 32.35
C GLU A 164 13.99 13.52 31.38
N HIS A 165 13.67 14.22 30.29
CA HIS A 165 12.74 13.71 29.28
C HIS A 165 13.30 12.50 28.55
N VAL A 166 14.57 12.52 28.13
CA VAL A 166 15.23 11.38 27.47
C VAL A 166 15.28 10.17 28.41
N GLU A 167 15.61 10.37 29.68
CA GLU A 167 15.58 9.31 30.72
C GLU A 167 14.16 8.73 30.88
N SER A 168 13.12 9.56 30.83
CA SER A 168 11.72 9.13 30.93
C SER A 168 11.21 8.30 29.73
N ILE A 169 11.81 8.45 28.56
CA ILE A 169 11.40 7.72 27.34
C ILE A 169 11.50 6.21 27.53
N HIS A 170 12.51 5.73 28.24
CA HIS A 170 12.67 4.31 28.56
C HIS A 170 11.44 3.74 29.27
N ASN A 171 10.81 4.52 30.15
CA ASN A 171 9.63 4.11 30.89
C ASN A 171 8.31 4.24 30.11
N THR A 172 8.34 4.86 28.92
CA THR A 172 7.14 5.12 28.11
C THR A 172 7.07 4.25 26.85
N VAL A 173 8.21 3.68 26.40
CA VAL A 173 8.28 2.85 25.20
C VAL A 173 8.52 1.38 25.57
N HIS A 174 7.43 0.67 25.85
CA HIS A 174 7.47 -0.77 26.18
C HIS A 174 7.60 -1.61 24.91
N VAL A 175 8.84 -1.92 24.52
CA VAL A 175 9.15 -2.63 23.26
C VAL A 175 8.53 -4.03 23.24
N ASP A 176 8.61 -4.76 24.35
CA ASP A 176 8.10 -6.13 24.48
C ASP A 176 6.58 -6.18 24.30
N GLU A 177 5.85 -5.23 24.88
CA GLU A 177 4.39 -5.14 24.73
C GLU A 177 4.00 -4.83 23.28
N ILE A 178 4.73 -3.90 22.63
CA ILE A 178 4.52 -3.57 21.22
C ILE A 178 4.72 -4.81 20.35
N TYR A 179 5.81 -5.54 20.57
CA TYR A 179 6.15 -6.74 19.85
C TYR A 179 5.09 -7.84 20.07
N ALA A 180 4.77 -8.15 21.33
CA ALA A 180 3.80 -9.16 21.69
C ALA A 180 2.41 -8.89 21.08
N GLY A 181 1.93 -7.65 21.19
CA GLY A 181 0.62 -7.27 20.64
C GLY A 181 0.54 -7.34 19.11
N ILE A 182 1.64 -7.05 18.39
CA ILE A 182 1.70 -7.23 16.94
C ILE A 182 1.73 -8.72 16.62
N LYS A 183 2.53 -9.52 17.33
CA LYS A 183 2.65 -10.97 17.12
C LYS A 183 1.32 -11.67 17.30
N GLU A 184 0.62 -11.42 18.39
CA GLU A 184 -0.71 -11.97 18.65
C GLU A 184 -1.69 -11.65 17.51
N LYS A 185 -1.71 -10.40 17.08
CA LYS A 185 -2.58 -9.95 15.98
C LYS A 185 -2.25 -10.68 14.67
N PHE A 186 -0.98 -10.84 14.34
CA PHE A 186 -0.55 -11.49 13.10
C PHE A 186 -0.83 -13.01 13.12
N ILE A 187 -0.63 -13.67 14.26
CA ILE A 187 -1.01 -15.08 14.46
C ILE A 187 -2.51 -15.23 14.20
N ARG A 188 -3.35 -14.38 14.80
CA ARG A 188 -4.80 -14.43 14.60
C ARG A 188 -5.20 -14.29 13.14
N PHE A 189 -4.55 -13.42 12.37
CA PHE A 189 -4.83 -13.29 10.93
C PHE A 189 -4.55 -14.60 10.18
N ALA A 190 -3.47 -15.29 10.52
CA ALA A 190 -3.13 -16.57 9.90
C ALA A 190 -4.09 -17.68 10.31
N GLU A 191 -4.41 -17.81 11.61
CA GLU A 191 -5.31 -18.84 12.16
C GLU A 191 -6.75 -18.71 11.63
N THR A 192 -7.24 -17.48 11.47
CA THR A 192 -8.59 -17.21 10.92
C THR A 192 -8.61 -17.20 9.40
N GLY A 193 -7.45 -17.31 8.75
CA GLY A 193 -7.35 -17.20 7.30
C GLY A 193 -7.77 -15.81 6.78
N ASP A 194 -7.50 -14.75 7.54
CA ASP A 194 -7.86 -13.39 7.18
C ASP A 194 -6.91 -12.82 6.12
N TYR A 195 -7.13 -13.28 4.90
CA TYR A 195 -6.34 -12.94 3.73
C TYR A 195 -6.21 -11.41 3.51
N LYS A 196 -7.31 -10.68 3.71
CA LYS A 196 -7.35 -9.23 3.52
C LYS A 196 -6.40 -8.51 4.48
N ASN A 197 -6.41 -8.87 5.76
CA ASN A 197 -5.51 -8.30 6.74
C ASN A 197 -4.06 -8.79 6.58
N ILE A 198 -3.84 -10.01 6.06
CA ILE A 198 -2.49 -10.46 5.69
C ILE A 198 -1.94 -9.59 4.55
N LEU A 199 -2.66 -9.37 3.45
CA LEU A 199 -2.22 -8.46 2.38
C LEU A 199 -1.92 -7.04 2.87
N ARG A 200 -2.61 -6.61 3.91
CA ARG A 200 -2.47 -5.29 4.51
C ARG A 200 -1.17 -5.10 5.29
N VAL A 201 -0.66 -6.15 5.91
CA VAL A 201 0.51 -6.08 6.82
C VAL A 201 1.74 -6.77 6.27
N TYR A 202 1.59 -7.70 5.33
CA TYR A 202 2.69 -8.48 4.78
C TYR A 202 3.41 -7.70 3.69
N ASN A 203 4.46 -6.98 4.10
CA ASN A 203 5.32 -6.21 3.21
C ASN A 203 6.43 -7.12 2.66
N GLN A 204 6.14 -7.80 1.53
CA GLN A 204 7.04 -8.74 0.87
C GLN A 204 6.91 -8.65 -0.66
N LYS A 205 7.90 -8.00 -1.31
CA LYS A 205 7.93 -7.78 -2.77
C LYS A 205 7.88 -9.07 -3.61
N GLY A 206 8.35 -10.18 -3.05
CA GLY A 206 8.31 -11.49 -3.71
C GLY A 206 6.99 -12.25 -3.53
N MET A 207 5.98 -11.72 -2.84
CA MET A 207 4.77 -12.46 -2.47
C MET A 207 3.99 -12.97 -3.69
N LEU A 208 3.79 -12.16 -4.73
CA LEU A 208 3.04 -12.58 -5.92
C LEU A 208 3.65 -13.81 -6.60
N PRO A 209 4.93 -13.84 -7.00
CA PRO A 209 5.51 -15.05 -7.59
C PRO A 209 5.60 -16.22 -6.60
N GLN A 210 5.91 -15.98 -5.34
CA GLN A 210 6.04 -17.03 -4.32
C GLN A 210 4.70 -17.68 -3.96
N SER A 211 3.58 -16.97 -4.07
CA SER A 211 2.23 -17.50 -3.88
C SER A 211 1.81 -18.51 -4.96
N GLN A 212 2.62 -18.68 -6.00
CA GLN A 212 2.34 -19.47 -7.19
C GLN A 212 1.10 -19.01 -7.99
N LEU A 213 0.64 -17.78 -7.81
CA LEU A 213 -0.51 -17.23 -8.54
C LEU A 213 -0.38 -17.40 -10.05
N CYS A 214 0.78 -17.05 -10.62
CA CYS A 214 1.01 -17.21 -12.05
C CYS A 214 0.86 -18.65 -12.50
N LYS A 215 1.41 -19.62 -11.74
CA LYS A 215 1.32 -21.06 -12.04
C LYS A 215 -0.14 -21.54 -12.05
N TYR A 216 -0.93 -21.15 -11.04
CA TYR A 216 -2.35 -21.56 -10.98
C TYR A 216 -3.19 -20.96 -12.10
N CYS A 217 -2.84 -19.74 -12.55
CA CYS A 217 -3.46 -19.12 -13.71
C CYS A 217 -2.93 -19.67 -15.06
N GLY A 218 -1.87 -20.50 -15.07
CA GLY A 218 -1.22 -20.95 -16.31
C GLY A 218 -0.46 -19.82 -17.02
N ILE A 219 0.00 -18.82 -16.28
CA ILE A 219 0.71 -17.64 -16.78
C ILE A 219 2.21 -17.80 -16.45
N SER A 220 3.09 -17.41 -17.37
CA SER A 220 4.53 -17.67 -17.26
C SER A 220 5.21 -16.98 -16.08
N ASN A 221 4.87 -15.71 -15.81
CA ASN A 221 5.55 -14.90 -14.79
C ASN A 221 4.72 -13.68 -14.34
N LYS A 222 5.24 -12.93 -13.34
CA LYS A 222 4.63 -11.71 -12.79
C LYS A 222 4.35 -10.66 -13.87
N GLU A 223 5.27 -10.45 -14.79
CA GLU A 223 5.12 -9.44 -15.84
C GLU A 223 3.98 -9.80 -16.82
N SER A 224 3.89 -11.06 -17.19
CA SER A 224 2.78 -11.56 -18.03
C SER A 224 1.43 -11.43 -17.31
N TYR A 225 1.39 -11.68 -16.00
CA TYR A 225 0.19 -11.49 -15.18
C TYR A 225 -0.22 -10.01 -15.13
N LEU A 226 0.72 -9.12 -14.85
CA LEU A 226 0.48 -7.67 -14.87
C LEU A 226 -0.03 -7.22 -16.24
N ASN A 227 0.62 -7.65 -17.32
CA ASN A 227 0.21 -7.29 -18.69
C ASN A 227 -1.23 -7.74 -19.00
N LEU A 228 -1.65 -8.91 -18.49
CA LEU A 228 -3.02 -9.38 -18.65
C LEU A 228 -4.01 -8.49 -17.88
N VAL A 229 -3.70 -8.13 -16.62
CA VAL A 229 -4.53 -7.18 -15.83
C VAL A 229 -4.66 -5.84 -16.56
N LEU A 230 -3.55 -5.29 -17.07
CA LEU A 230 -3.56 -4.03 -17.82
C LEU A 230 -4.36 -4.14 -19.14
N SER A 231 -4.30 -5.30 -19.80
CA SER A 231 -5.10 -5.56 -21.02
C SER A 231 -6.59 -5.58 -20.69
N ILE A 232 -6.99 -6.28 -19.64
CA ILE A 232 -8.40 -6.30 -19.17
C ILE A 232 -8.89 -4.88 -18.88
N LEU A 233 -8.09 -4.10 -18.14
CA LEU A 233 -8.44 -2.71 -17.80
C LEU A 233 -8.62 -1.81 -19.04
N LYS A 234 -7.82 -2.02 -20.09
CA LYS A 234 -7.91 -1.27 -21.36
C LYS A 234 -9.16 -1.62 -22.18
N GLU A 235 -9.65 -2.85 -22.10
CA GLU A 235 -10.86 -3.27 -22.80
C GLU A 235 -12.12 -2.54 -22.30
N ASN A 236 -12.10 -1.98 -21.11
CA ASN A 236 -13.17 -1.21 -20.47
C ASN A 236 -14.53 -1.92 -20.44
N LYS A 237 -14.51 -3.26 -20.29
CA LYS A 237 -15.67 -4.14 -20.15
C LYS A 237 -15.98 -4.41 -18.67
N GLU A 238 -16.91 -5.29 -18.41
CA GLU A 238 -17.38 -5.67 -17.07
C GLU A 238 -16.22 -6.10 -16.14
N ASP A 239 -15.31 -6.93 -16.64
CA ASP A 239 -14.10 -7.35 -15.93
C ASP A 239 -13.22 -6.16 -15.49
N ALA A 240 -13.09 -5.16 -16.35
CA ALA A 240 -12.34 -3.94 -16.03
C ALA A 240 -13.01 -3.12 -14.92
N ILE A 241 -14.35 -3.10 -14.89
CA ILE A 241 -15.11 -2.42 -13.85
C ILE A 241 -14.87 -3.11 -12.50
N VAL A 242 -14.92 -4.44 -12.44
CA VAL A 242 -14.66 -5.22 -11.23
C VAL A 242 -13.27 -4.93 -10.67
N ILE A 243 -12.23 -5.02 -11.51
CA ILE A 243 -10.84 -4.74 -11.09
C ILE A 243 -10.69 -3.29 -10.62
N ARG A 244 -11.21 -2.33 -11.39
CA ARG A 244 -11.11 -0.90 -11.08
C ARG A 244 -11.81 -0.56 -9.77
N THR A 245 -13.02 -1.07 -9.55
CA THR A 245 -13.79 -0.86 -8.32
C THR A 245 -13.06 -1.44 -7.12
N SER A 246 -12.58 -2.68 -7.21
CA SER A 246 -11.84 -3.34 -6.12
C SER A 246 -10.59 -2.56 -5.70
N ILE A 247 -9.84 -2.03 -6.67
CA ILE A 247 -8.65 -1.23 -6.38
C ILE A 247 -9.03 0.12 -5.77
N LYS A 248 -10.07 0.79 -6.27
CA LYS A 248 -10.57 2.06 -5.69
C LYS A 248 -11.06 1.86 -4.26
N GLU A 249 -11.83 0.82 -3.99
CA GLU A 249 -12.27 0.47 -2.63
C GLU A 249 -11.08 0.19 -1.70
N CYS A 250 -10.05 -0.50 -2.20
CA CYS A 250 -8.83 -0.75 -1.45
C CYS A 250 -8.08 0.55 -1.10
N LEU A 251 -8.19 1.60 -1.92
CA LEU A 251 -7.65 2.93 -1.67
C LEU A 251 -8.58 3.79 -0.80
N GLY A 252 -9.85 3.41 -0.65
CA GLY A 252 -10.87 4.19 0.04
C GLY A 252 -11.26 5.47 -0.71
N THR A 253 -11.30 5.36 -2.05
CA THR A 253 -11.65 6.46 -2.97
C THR A 253 -12.96 6.19 -3.68
#